data_a5e75db911edccf6d08e3f5eb34565a9
#
_entry.id   a5e75db911edccf6d08e3f5eb34565a9
#
_cell.length_a   1.000
_cell.length_b   1.000
_cell.length_c   1.000
_cell.angle_alpha   90.00
_cell.angle_beta   90.00
_cell.angle_gamma   90.00
#
_symmetry.space_group_name_H-M   'P 1'
#
loop_
_entity.id
_entity.type
_entity.pdbx_description
1 polymer ?
#
loop_
_entity_poly.entity_id
_entity_poly.type
_entity_poly.pdbx_seq_one_letter_code
_entity_poly.pdbx_strand_id
1 'polypeptide(L)'
;TRFWPLSRQNKPKQFLDIMGTGKSFLRHTFERFAPLVPDENFIVVTNRRYKELIRNILPEIREEQILCEPIGRNTAPAIAYAAYWLRKHDPEAQMIVTPADHWVVDEEGFRSIIGECLDFVTGHDALMTVGIRPTRPETGYGYIQASADETICPVKSFTEKPNLELAQTFVQCGEFFWNSGIFVWKVRDIVRAFAQYLPEHHALFSSVEAAFGTPQEDEAVERVFSCSHPISIDYGVMEKAGNVYVRSNADVGWSDVGTWGSLYQLSRKDRYANAKPAEGCYAYDTRNCIISLPEGKVAVVSGLK
;
A
#
# COMPACT_ATOMS: atom_id res chain seq x y z
N THR A 1 -13.52 1.74 -9.68
CA THR A 1 -12.58 0.62 -9.83
C THR A 1 -11.55 0.95 -10.89
N ARG A 2 -10.28 1.11 -10.46
CA ARG A 2 -9.12 1.21 -11.37
C ARG A 2 -9.07 -0.06 -12.23
N PHE A 3 -8.62 -0.02 -13.47
CA PHE A 3 -8.56 -1.17 -14.39
C PHE A 3 -9.89 -1.81 -14.80
N TRP A 4 -10.99 -1.06 -14.73
CA TRP A 4 -12.21 -1.57 -15.38
C TRP A 4 -11.95 -1.86 -16.88
N PRO A 5 -12.42 -2.99 -17.43
CA PRO A 5 -13.35 -3.98 -16.90
C PRO A 5 -12.70 -5.17 -16.16
N LEU A 6 -11.36 -5.22 -16.00
CA LEU A 6 -10.67 -6.30 -15.30
C LEU A 6 -10.97 -6.29 -13.80
N SER A 7 -10.84 -5.12 -13.17
CA SER A 7 -11.15 -4.92 -11.77
C SER A 7 -12.64 -4.62 -11.58
N ARG A 8 -13.27 -5.33 -10.66
CA ARG A 8 -14.70 -5.21 -10.33
C ARG A 8 -14.87 -5.19 -8.81
N GLN A 9 -16.06 -4.81 -8.33
CA GLN A 9 -16.35 -4.73 -6.90
C GLN A 9 -16.16 -6.07 -6.17
N ASN A 10 -16.48 -7.19 -6.81
CA ASN A 10 -16.30 -8.53 -6.25
C ASN A 10 -14.87 -9.09 -6.43
N LYS A 11 -14.05 -8.48 -7.28
CA LYS A 11 -12.66 -8.85 -7.49
C LYS A 11 -11.83 -7.58 -7.79
N PRO A 12 -11.50 -6.77 -6.75
CA PRO A 12 -10.70 -5.56 -6.93
C PRO A 12 -9.24 -5.87 -7.26
N LYS A 13 -8.49 -4.84 -7.60
CA LYS A 13 -7.14 -4.86 -8.16
C LYS A 13 -6.18 -5.79 -7.42
N GLN A 14 -6.14 -5.76 -6.09
CA GLN A 14 -5.22 -6.55 -5.28
C GLN A 14 -5.34 -8.07 -5.47
N PHE A 15 -6.49 -8.55 -5.96
CA PHE A 15 -6.74 -9.97 -6.24
C PHE A 15 -6.55 -10.37 -7.70
N LEU A 16 -6.04 -9.46 -8.52
CA LEU A 16 -5.83 -9.67 -9.96
C LEU A 16 -4.35 -9.87 -10.28
N ASP A 17 -4.09 -10.71 -11.25
CA ASP A 17 -2.82 -10.76 -11.97
C ASP A 17 -2.88 -9.80 -13.16
N ILE A 18 -2.61 -8.52 -12.90
CA ILE A 18 -2.59 -7.50 -13.97
C ILE A 18 -1.24 -7.47 -14.68
N MET A 19 -0.18 -7.91 -13.99
CA MET A 19 1.19 -7.91 -14.51
C MET A 19 1.49 -9.13 -15.38
N GLY A 20 0.61 -10.14 -15.43
CA GLY A 20 0.79 -11.35 -16.23
C GLY A 20 1.88 -12.29 -15.69
N THR A 21 2.04 -12.35 -14.38
CA THR A 21 3.05 -13.14 -13.68
C THR A 21 2.54 -14.49 -13.17
N GLY A 22 1.24 -14.75 -13.31
CA GLY A 22 0.56 -15.90 -12.69
C GLY A 22 0.14 -15.67 -11.23
N LYS A 23 0.43 -14.48 -10.67
CA LYS A 23 0.17 -14.16 -9.26
C LYS A 23 -0.57 -12.83 -9.11
N SER A 24 -1.46 -12.75 -8.11
CA SER A 24 -2.14 -11.49 -7.77
C SER A 24 -1.18 -10.53 -7.06
N PHE A 25 -1.52 -9.22 -7.03
CA PHE A 25 -0.75 -8.23 -6.26
C PHE A 25 -0.63 -8.58 -4.78
N LEU A 26 -1.71 -9.07 -4.16
CA LEU A 26 -1.68 -9.52 -2.76
C LEU A 26 -0.65 -10.63 -2.55
N ARG A 27 -0.59 -11.62 -3.46
CA ARG A 27 0.40 -12.70 -3.41
C ARG A 27 1.84 -12.17 -3.56
N HIS A 28 2.07 -11.26 -4.51
CA HIS A 28 3.37 -10.59 -4.66
C HIS A 28 3.76 -9.81 -3.40
N THR A 29 2.82 -9.09 -2.80
CA THR A 29 3.09 -8.33 -1.57
C THR A 29 3.48 -9.26 -0.43
N PHE A 30 2.75 -10.37 -0.22
CA PHE A 30 3.10 -11.37 0.79
C PHE A 30 4.50 -11.94 0.56
N GLU A 31 4.79 -12.45 -0.64
CA GLU A 31 6.09 -13.06 -0.97
C GLU A 31 7.26 -12.06 -0.85
N ARG A 32 7.03 -10.79 -1.13
CA ARG A 32 8.04 -9.73 -0.97
C ARG A 32 8.50 -9.57 0.46
N PHE A 33 7.59 -9.69 1.43
CA PHE A 33 7.89 -9.53 2.85
C PHE A 33 8.22 -10.86 3.56
N ALA A 34 7.88 -12.02 3.01
CA ALA A 34 8.10 -13.32 3.64
C ALA A 34 9.57 -13.59 4.06
N PRO A 35 10.61 -13.07 3.35
CA PRO A 35 12.00 -13.20 3.85
C PRO A 35 12.32 -12.34 5.10
N LEU A 36 11.49 -11.33 5.42
CA LEU A 36 11.68 -10.44 6.57
C LEU A 36 10.75 -10.77 7.74
N VAL A 37 9.57 -11.30 7.43
CA VAL A 37 8.48 -11.47 8.39
C VAL A 37 8.01 -12.93 8.35
N PRO A 38 8.03 -13.67 9.47
CA PRO A 38 7.45 -15.01 9.56
C PRO A 38 5.94 -15.01 9.22
N ASP A 39 5.45 -16.10 8.64
CA ASP A 39 4.06 -16.22 8.18
C ASP A 39 3.04 -15.93 9.29
N GLU A 40 3.33 -16.32 10.52
CA GLU A 40 2.49 -16.06 11.70
C GLU A 40 2.37 -14.60 12.11
N ASN A 41 3.26 -13.73 11.59
CA ASN A 41 3.28 -12.30 11.90
C ASN A 41 2.65 -11.43 10.80
N PHE A 42 2.12 -12.04 9.73
CA PHE A 42 1.33 -11.30 8.74
C PHE A 42 -0.08 -11.05 9.26
N ILE A 43 -0.57 -9.84 9.05
CA ILE A 43 -1.96 -9.45 9.29
C ILE A 43 -2.50 -8.83 8.01
N VAL A 44 -3.66 -9.30 7.55
CA VAL A 44 -4.36 -8.73 6.41
C VAL A 44 -5.63 -8.06 6.86
N VAL A 45 -5.68 -6.73 6.80
CA VAL A 45 -6.91 -5.97 7.07
C VAL A 45 -7.70 -5.84 5.77
N THR A 46 -8.95 -6.27 5.79
CA THR A 46 -9.79 -6.32 4.59
C THR A 46 -11.27 -6.16 4.89
N ASN A 47 -12.07 -5.88 3.86
CA ASN A 47 -13.52 -5.98 4.01
C ASN A 47 -13.95 -7.44 4.14
N ARG A 48 -14.90 -7.75 5.03
CA ARG A 48 -15.44 -9.10 5.33
C ARG A 48 -15.78 -9.91 4.07
N ARG A 49 -16.28 -9.26 3.01
CA ARG A 49 -16.65 -9.92 1.74
C ARG A 49 -15.46 -10.56 1.00
N TYR A 50 -14.21 -10.18 1.32
CA TYR A 50 -13.02 -10.67 0.65
C TYR A 50 -12.26 -11.73 1.44
N LYS A 51 -12.73 -12.10 2.63
CA LYS A 51 -12.05 -13.06 3.51
C LYS A 51 -11.71 -14.36 2.79
N GLU A 52 -12.69 -14.96 2.10
CA GLU A 52 -12.47 -16.19 1.36
C GLU A 52 -11.49 -16.05 0.17
N LEU A 53 -11.48 -14.89 -0.50
CA LEU A 53 -10.49 -14.62 -1.56
C LEU A 53 -9.08 -14.60 -1.00
N ILE A 54 -8.88 -14.00 0.19
CA ILE A 54 -7.57 -13.95 0.85
C ILE A 54 -7.14 -15.37 1.25
N ARG A 55 -8.00 -16.16 1.88
CA ARG A 55 -7.69 -17.56 2.24
C ARG A 55 -7.27 -18.42 1.04
N ASN A 56 -7.90 -18.20 -0.11
CA ASN A 56 -7.54 -18.91 -1.34
C ASN A 56 -6.20 -18.45 -1.94
N ILE A 57 -5.82 -17.19 -1.75
CA ILE A 57 -4.57 -16.62 -2.29
C ILE A 57 -3.40 -16.84 -1.34
N LEU A 58 -3.64 -16.76 -0.04
CA LEU A 58 -2.66 -16.89 1.04
C LEU A 58 -3.07 -18.03 2.00
N PRO A 59 -2.99 -19.29 1.57
CA PRO A 59 -3.35 -20.43 2.42
C PRO A 59 -2.38 -20.62 3.61
N GLU A 60 -1.23 -19.94 3.60
CA GLU A 60 -0.22 -19.97 4.67
C GLU A 60 -0.67 -19.21 5.92
N ILE A 61 -1.48 -18.17 5.76
CA ILE A 61 -1.94 -17.38 6.91
C ILE A 61 -3.19 -17.98 7.55
N ARG A 62 -3.27 -17.88 8.88
CA ARG A 62 -4.39 -18.39 9.65
C ARG A 62 -5.59 -17.44 9.61
N GLU A 63 -6.75 -17.94 9.96
CA GLU A 63 -7.99 -17.16 9.89
C GLU A 63 -7.99 -15.94 10.81
N GLU A 64 -7.40 -16.05 12.01
CA GLU A 64 -7.25 -14.95 12.97
C GLU A 64 -6.33 -13.82 12.50
N GLN A 65 -5.49 -14.06 11.48
CA GLN A 65 -4.63 -13.05 10.86
C GLN A 65 -5.36 -12.21 9.82
N ILE A 66 -6.62 -12.55 9.49
CA ILE A 66 -7.46 -11.81 8.54
C ILE A 66 -8.45 -10.96 9.33
N LEU A 67 -8.08 -9.71 9.58
CA LEU A 67 -8.91 -8.75 10.30
C LEU A 67 -9.97 -8.15 9.35
N CYS A 68 -11.24 -8.36 9.66
CA CYS A 68 -12.34 -8.03 8.77
C CYS A 68 -13.05 -6.74 9.14
N GLU A 69 -12.91 -5.70 8.30
CA GLU A 69 -13.72 -4.50 8.40
C GLU A 69 -15.16 -4.76 7.92
N PRO A 70 -16.19 -4.39 8.69
CA PRO A 70 -17.58 -4.50 8.26
C PRO A 70 -17.92 -3.49 7.16
N ILE A 71 -17.36 -2.27 7.28
CA ILE A 71 -17.47 -1.18 6.31
C ILE A 71 -16.11 -0.49 6.16
N GLY A 72 -15.78 -0.02 4.96
CA GLY A 72 -14.55 0.74 4.72
C GLY A 72 -14.63 2.14 5.33
N ARG A 73 -13.63 2.49 6.14
CA ARG A 73 -13.48 3.80 6.79
C ARG A 73 -12.14 4.48 6.46
N ASN A 74 -11.56 4.17 5.30
CA ASN A 74 -10.24 4.61 4.89
C ASN A 74 -9.11 3.99 5.74
N THR A 75 -7.86 4.47 5.62
CA THR A 75 -6.68 3.77 6.13
C THR A 75 -6.45 3.92 7.63
N ALA A 76 -6.83 5.04 8.26
CA ALA A 76 -6.57 5.21 9.68
C ALA A 76 -7.34 4.22 10.57
N PRO A 77 -8.66 3.97 10.41
CA PRO A 77 -9.36 2.95 11.19
C PRO A 77 -8.85 1.52 10.92
N ALA A 78 -8.44 1.20 9.67
CA ALA A 78 -7.85 -0.09 9.35
C ALA A 78 -6.52 -0.33 10.09
N ILE A 79 -5.65 0.70 10.09
CA ILE A 79 -4.38 0.67 10.82
C ILE A 79 -4.60 0.64 12.34
N ALA A 80 -5.58 1.41 12.84
CA ALA A 80 -5.94 1.35 14.24
C ALA A 80 -6.37 -0.06 14.65
N TYR A 81 -7.25 -0.71 13.89
CA TYR A 81 -7.68 -2.07 14.18
C TYR A 81 -6.48 -3.02 14.33
N ALA A 82 -5.58 -3.04 13.36
CA ALA A 82 -4.37 -3.86 13.44
C ALA A 82 -3.45 -3.47 14.62
N ALA A 83 -3.25 -2.17 14.86
CA ALA A 83 -2.37 -1.68 15.92
C ALA A 83 -2.89 -2.03 17.32
N TYR A 84 -4.20 -1.87 17.57
CA TYR A 84 -4.79 -2.20 18.87
C TYR A 84 -4.91 -3.72 19.06
N TRP A 85 -5.16 -4.48 17.98
CA TRP A 85 -5.11 -5.94 18.03
C TRP A 85 -3.70 -6.42 18.37
N LEU A 86 -2.65 -5.87 17.74
CA LEU A 86 -1.26 -6.18 18.04
C LEU A 86 -0.86 -5.75 19.45
N ARG A 87 -1.27 -4.56 19.92
CA ARG A 87 -0.95 -4.07 21.26
C ARG A 87 -1.38 -5.02 22.35
N LYS A 88 -2.51 -5.68 22.19
CA LYS A 88 -3.01 -6.69 23.13
C LYS A 88 -2.07 -7.91 23.21
N HIS A 89 -1.38 -8.25 22.12
CA HIS A 89 -0.51 -9.44 22.05
C HIS A 89 0.96 -9.09 22.32
N ASP A 90 1.45 -8.02 21.72
CA ASP A 90 2.81 -7.51 21.89
C ASP A 90 2.83 -5.97 21.72
N PRO A 91 2.82 -5.20 22.82
CA PRO A 91 2.83 -3.73 22.76
C PRO A 91 4.14 -3.14 22.22
N GLU A 92 5.24 -3.91 22.23
CA GLU A 92 6.57 -3.49 21.73
C GLU A 92 6.81 -3.94 20.28
N ALA A 93 5.87 -4.65 19.65
CA ALA A 93 6.01 -5.09 18.28
C ALA A 93 6.29 -3.94 17.33
N GLN A 94 7.16 -4.19 16.34
CA GLN A 94 7.32 -3.33 15.20
C GLN A 94 6.29 -3.69 14.14
N MET A 95 5.73 -2.70 13.50
CA MET A 95 4.65 -2.85 12.53
C MET A 95 5.06 -2.25 11.20
N ILE A 96 5.02 -3.06 10.15
CA ILE A 96 5.13 -2.61 8.76
C ILE A 96 3.73 -2.55 8.17
N VAL A 97 3.32 -1.38 7.73
CA VAL A 97 2.03 -1.17 7.04
C VAL A 97 2.30 -0.96 5.56
N THR A 98 1.65 -1.73 4.71
CA THR A 98 1.83 -1.64 3.26
C THR A 98 0.51 -1.83 2.52
N PRO A 99 0.28 -1.08 1.43
CA PRO A 99 -0.79 -1.42 0.49
C PRO A 99 -0.55 -2.79 -0.14
N ALA A 100 -1.63 -3.54 -0.33
CA ALA A 100 -1.58 -4.91 -0.87
C ALA A 100 -1.54 -4.98 -2.40
N ASP A 101 -1.41 -3.84 -3.10
CA ASP A 101 -1.60 -3.74 -4.54
C ASP A 101 -0.56 -2.86 -5.26
N HIS A 102 0.59 -2.65 -4.64
CA HIS A 102 1.72 -1.95 -5.23
C HIS A 102 2.72 -2.92 -5.88
N TRP A 103 3.36 -2.45 -6.93
CA TRP A 103 4.41 -3.15 -7.64
C TRP A 103 5.79 -2.64 -7.22
N VAL A 104 6.75 -3.55 -7.10
CA VAL A 104 8.17 -3.26 -6.86
C VAL A 104 8.98 -4.15 -7.80
N VAL A 105 9.96 -3.58 -8.49
CA VAL A 105 10.81 -4.30 -9.44
C VAL A 105 12.01 -4.94 -8.74
N ASP A 106 12.72 -4.14 -7.94
CA ASP A 106 13.84 -4.60 -7.13
C ASP A 106 13.35 -4.93 -5.71
N GLU A 107 12.93 -6.17 -5.50
CA GLU A 107 12.43 -6.63 -4.21
C GLU A 107 13.53 -6.80 -3.16
N GLU A 108 14.77 -7.11 -3.58
CA GLU A 108 15.90 -7.24 -2.65
C GLU A 108 16.31 -5.88 -2.10
N GLY A 109 16.51 -4.88 -2.98
CA GLY A 109 16.74 -3.50 -2.57
C GLY A 109 15.62 -2.94 -1.71
N PHE A 110 14.37 -3.29 -2.04
CA PHE A 110 13.22 -2.90 -1.23
C PHE A 110 13.28 -3.50 0.19
N ARG A 111 13.60 -4.78 0.33
CA ARG A 111 13.75 -5.43 1.65
C ARG A 111 14.87 -4.79 2.46
N SER A 112 15.99 -4.43 1.84
CA SER A 112 17.07 -3.69 2.50
C SER A 112 16.58 -2.36 3.08
N ILE A 113 15.81 -1.59 2.29
CA ILE A 113 15.21 -0.32 2.73
C ILE A 113 14.27 -0.51 3.93
N ILE A 114 13.44 -1.54 3.90
CA ILE A 114 12.54 -1.85 5.02
C ILE A 114 13.35 -2.26 6.26
N GLY A 115 14.43 -3.02 6.10
CA GLY A 115 15.36 -3.36 7.18
C GLY A 115 15.96 -2.11 7.84
N GLU A 116 16.43 -1.13 7.05
CA GLU A 116 16.93 0.15 7.56
C GLU A 116 15.86 0.91 8.36
N CYS A 117 14.59 0.88 7.90
CA CYS A 117 13.49 1.50 8.63
C CYS A 117 13.20 0.79 9.96
N LEU A 118 13.21 -0.54 10.00
CA LEU A 118 13.02 -1.33 11.22
C LEU A 118 14.14 -1.07 12.24
N ASP A 119 15.39 -1.03 11.78
CA ASP A 119 16.54 -0.71 12.63
C ASP A 119 16.42 0.70 13.22
N PHE A 120 15.99 1.67 12.41
CA PHE A 120 15.82 3.04 12.88
C PHE A 120 14.75 3.16 13.96
N VAL A 121 13.57 2.57 13.77
CA VAL A 121 12.48 2.65 14.77
C VAL A 121 12.78 1.84 16.03
N THR A 122 13.72 0.89 16.01
CA THR A 122 14.19 0.21 17.21
C THR A 122 14.73 1.21 18.23
N GLY A 123 15.56 2.15 17.77
CA GLY A 123 16.23 3.14 18.63
C GLY A 123 15.49 4.48 18.78
N HIS A 124 14.41 4.70 18.03
CA HIS A 124 13.73 6.00 17.97
C HIS A 124 12.22 5.86 18.13
N ASP A 125 11.58 6.83 18.76
CA ASP A 125 10.13 6.98 18.79
C ASP A 125 9.70 7.72 17.50
N ALA A 126 9.63 6.99 16.40
CA ALA A 126 9.45 7.55 15.06
C ALA A 126 8.29 6.90 14.30
N LEU A 127 7.62 7.70 13.48
CA LEU A 127 6.69 7.26 12.45
C LEU A 127 7.42 7.34 11.10
N MET A 128 7.89 6.19 10.60
CA MET A 128 8.65 6.13 9.36
C MET A 128 7.75 5.96 8.13
N THR A 129 8.14 6.59 7.03
CA THR A 129 7.61 6.29 5.70
C THR A 129 8.74 6.11 4.69
N VAL A 130 8.44 5.46 3.55
CA VAL A 130 9.38 5.27 2.44
C VAL A 130 9.07 6.30 1.36
N GLY A 131 10.05 7.14 1.04
CA GLY A 131 9.97 8.18 0.03
C GLY A 131 10.57 7.73 -1.30
N ILE A 132 9.77 7.75 -2.36
CA ILE A 132 10.17 7.39 -3.71
C ILE A 132 10.59 8.63 -4.49
N ARG A 133 11.69 8.58 -5.20
CA ARG A 133 12.14 9.71 -6.04
C ARG A 133 11.13 9.96 -7.17
N PRO A 134 10.57 11.17 -7.28
CA PRO A 134 9.64 11.49 -8.36
C PRO A 134 10.34 11.47 -9.72
N THR A 135 9.74 10.82 -10.69
CA THR A 135 10.21 10.80 -12.09
C THR A 135 9.33 11.64 -13.01
N ARG A 136 8.20 12.12 -12.51
CA ARG A 136 7.22 12.95 -13.22
C ARG A 136 6.34 13.72 -12.23
N PRO A 137 5.62 14.77 -12.66
CA PRO A 137 4.69 15.50 -11.80
C PRO A 137 3.35 14.73 -11.65
N GLU A 138 3.30 13.76 -10.75
CA GLU A 138 2.12 12.94 -10.49
C GLU A 138 1.18 13.65 -9.51
N THR A 139 -0.07 13.86 -9.90
CA THR A 139 -1.08 14.53 -9.06
C THR A 139 -1.92 13.56 -8.22
N GLY A 140 -1.77 12.27 -8.44
CA GLY A 140 -2.47 11.21 -7.70
C GLY A 140 -1.77 10.77 -6.42
N TYR A 141 -0.54 11.25 -6.16
CA TYR A 141 0.28 10.85 -5.03
C TYR A 141 0.45 11.98 -4.01
N GLY A 142 0.73 11.61 -2.76
CA GLY A 142 1.25 12.52 -1.76
C GLY A 142 2.73 12.81 -1.98
N TYR A 143 3.18 13.99 -1.61
CA TYR A 143 4.57 14.43 -1.66
C TYR A 143 5.08 14.74 -0.25
N ILE A 144 6.29 14.30 0.04
CA ILE A 144 6.97 14.47 1.31
C ILE A 144 8.19 15.35 1.05
N GLN A 145 8.28 16.50 1.72
CA GLN A 145 9.48 17.32 1.69
C GLN A 145 10.46 16.86 2.76
N ALA A 146 11.69 16.59 2.34
CA ALA A 146 12.77 16.16 3.23
C ALA A 146 14.13 16.51 2.63
N SER A 147 15.22 16.32 3.40
CA SER A 147 16.57 16.50 2.88
C SER A 147 16.86 15.47 1.79
N ALA A 148 17.43 15.90 0.66
CA ALA A 148 17.85 15.02 -0.42
C ALA A 148 19.21 14.36 -0.14
N ASP A 149 19.98 14.92 0.79
CA ASP A 149 21.36 14.51 1.09
C ASP A 149 21.44 13.43 2.17
N GLU A 150 20.34 13.21 2.91
CA GLU A 150 20.27 12.25 4.00
C GLU A 150 19.41 11.05 3.61
N THR A 151 19.84 9.84 3.96
CA THR A 151 19.12 8.60 3.69
C THR A 151 17.84 8.46 4.55
N ILE A 152 17.95 8.80 5.83
CA ILE A 152 16.84 8.88 6.79
C ILE A 152 16.85 10.25 7.42
N CYS A 153 15.78 11.01 7.27
CA CYS A 153 15.70 12.37 7.79
C CYS A 153 14.27 12.73 8.24
N PRO A 154 14.14 13.76 9.11
CA PRO A 154 12.83 14.27 9.49
C PRO A 154 12.07 14.81 8.27
N VAL A 155 10.76 14.58 8.25
CA VAL A 155 9.85 15.16 7.28
C VAL A 155 9.63 16.63 7.62
N LYS A 156 9.84 17.51 6.64
CA LYS A 156 9.61 18.97 6.77
C LYS A 156 8.16 19.33 6.50
N SER A 157 7.57 18.73 5.48
CA SER A 157 6.16 18.94 5.11
C SER A 157 5.59 17.72 4.38
N PHE A 158 4.29 17.60 4.41
CA PHE A 158 3.54 16.57 3.72
C PHE A 158 2.44 17.26 2.89
N THR A 159 2.29 16.92 1.62
CA THR A 159 1.27 17.51 0.73
C THR A 159 0.58 16.41 -0.05
N GLU A 160 -0.67 16.16 0.28
CA GLU A 160 -1.44 15.09 -0.38
C GLU A 160 -2.08 15.62 -1.68
N LYS A 161 -1.84 14.92 -2.77
CA LYS A 161 -2.45 15.14 -4.09
C LYS A 161 -2.44 16.60 -4.57
N PRO A 162 -1.25 17.19 -4.80
CA PRO A 162 -1.12 18.56 -5.26
C PRO A 162 -1.74 18.75 -6.66
N ASN A 163 -2.00 19.99 -7.04
CA ASN A 163 -2.29 20.31 -8.44
C ASN A 163 -1.05 20.14 -9.33
N LEU A 164 -1.23 20.17 -10.64
CA LEU A 164 -0.15 19.90 -11.60
C LEU A 164 1.02 20.90 -11.48
N GLU A 165 0.72 22.18 -11.30
CA GLU A 165 1.74 23.25 -11.20
C GLU A 165 2.63 23.03 -9.96
N LEU A 166 2.01 22.73 -8.82
CA LEU A 166 2.73 22.44 -7.59
C LEU A 166 3.54 21.14 -7.70
N ALA A 167 2.97 20.09 -8.32
CA ALA A 167 3.68 18.84 -8.58
C ALA A 167 4.91 19.04 -9.47
N GLN A 168 4.83 19.90 -10.50
CA GLN A 168 5.97 20.28 -11.34
C GLN A 168 7.06 20.97 -10.53
N THR A 169 6.67 21.91 -9.68
CA THR A 169 7.60 22.62 -8.78
C THR A 169 8.29 21.64 -7.84
N PHE A 170 7.57 20.68 -7.26
CA PHE A 170 8.14 19.68 -6.37
C PHE A 170 9.19 18.79 -7.04
N VAL A 171 8.90 18.36 -8.28
CA VAL A 171 9.87 17.55 -9.06
C VAL A 171 11.12 18.35 -9.39
N GLN A 172 10.99 19.63 -9.75
CA GLN A 172 12.12 20.51 -10.10
C GLN A 172 12.98 20.88 -8.89
N CYS A 173 12.38 21.05 -7.73
CA CYS A 173 13.06 21.39 -6.48
C CYS A 173 14.04 20.30 -6.00
N GLY A 174 13.72 19.02 -6.25
CA GLY A 174 14.57 17.88 -5.87
C GLY A 174 14.53 17.47 -4.40
N GLU A 175 13.84 18.24 -3.53
CA GLU A 175 13.67 17.93 -2.10
C GLU A 175 12.36 17.21 -1.78
N PHE A 176 11.57 16.83 -2.78
CA PHE A 176 10.29 16.17 -2.60
C PHE A 176 10.32 14.74 -3.08
N PHE A 177 9.71 13.85 -2.31
CA PHE A 177 9.57 12.42 -2.60
C PHE A 177 8.10 12.05 -2.64
N TRP A 178 7.72 11.10 -3.49
CA TRP A 178 6.38 10.52 -3.42
C TRP A 178 6.22 9.71 -2.13
N ASN A 179 5.09 9.89 -1.47
CA ASN A 179 4.67 9.02 -0.39
C ASN A 179 4.25 7.65 -0.95
N SER A 180 5.00 6.62 -0.62
CA SER A 180 4.70 5.26 -1.07
C SER A 180 3.47 4.66 -0.39
N GLY A 181 2.99 5.25 0.73
CA GLY A 181 1.97 4.65 1.58
C GLY A 181 2.48 3.44 2.39
N ILE A 182 3.81 3.27 2.46
CA ILE A 182 4.44 2.22 3.27
C ILE A 182 4.98 2.88 4.53
N PHE A 183 4.58 2.35 5.69
CA PHE A 183 4.94 2.91 6.98
C PHE A 183 5.58 1.85 7.89
N VAL A 184 6.50 2.30 8.74
CA VAL A 184 7.15 1.47 9.75
C VAL A 184 7.20 2.22 11.07
N TRP A 185 6.74 1.58 12.15
CA TRP A 185 6.72 2.14 13.51
C TRP A 185 6.60 1.04 14.57
N LYS A 186 6.83 1.39 15.82
CA LYS A 186 6.41 0.55 16.94
C LYS A 186 4.91 0.72 17.22
N VAL A 187 4.25 -0.35 17.59
CA VAL A 187 2.81 -0.33 17.94
C VAL A 187 2.49 0.76 18.98
N ARG A 188 3.32 0.89 20.02
CA ARG A 188 3.16 1.92 21.05
C ARG A 188 3.20 3.34 20.49
N ASP A 189 4.03 3.60 19.46
CA ASP A 189 4.22 4.95 18.92
C ASP A 189 3.04 5.37 18.04
N ILE A 190 2.53 4.45 17.21
CA ILE A 190 1.32 4.76 16.43
C ILE A 190 0.08 4.87 17.32
N VAL A 191 -0.06 4.07 18.38
CA VAL A 191 -1.15 4.20 19.35
C VAL A 191 -1.08 5.54 20.09
N ARG A 192 0.13 6.00 20.47
CA ARG A 192 0.33 7.34 21.04
C ARG A 192 -0.07 8.43 20.06
N ALA A 193 0.28 8.28 18.78
CA ALA A 193 -0.13 9.21 17.72
C ALA A 193 -1.65 9.23 17.53
N PHE A 194 -2.34 8.09 17.57
CA PHE A 194 -3.81 8.05 17.57
C PHE A 194 -4.39 8.80 18.77
N ALA A 195 -3.85 8.59 19.97
CA ALA A 195 -4.32 9.32 21.17
C ALA A 195 -4.18 10.84 21.03
N GLN A 196 -3.10 11.30 20.40
CA GLN A 196 -2.80 12.72 20.24
C GLN A 196 -3.57 13.38 19.09
N TYR A 197 -3.64 12.75 17.92
CA TYR A 197 -4.11 13.37 16.68
C TYR A 197 -5.50 12.90 16.23
N LEU A 198 -5.94 11.73 16.70
CA LEU A 198 -7.24 11.12 16.42
C LEU A 198 -7.89 10.58 17.72
N PRO A 199 -8.14 11.46 18.74
CA PRO A 199 -8.58 11.03 20.06
C PRO A 199 -9.91 10.26 20.05
N GLU A 200 -10.83 10.59 19.13
CA GLU A 200 -12.11 9.86 18.98
C GLU A 200 -11.86 8.40 18.54
N HIS A 201 -11.00 8.18 17.54
CA HIS A 201 -10.63 6.84 17.10
C HIS A 201 -9.89 6.08 18.22
N HIS A 202 -8.96 6.76 18.92
CA HIS A 202 -8.27 6.19 20.07
C HIS A 202 -9.27 5.71 21.13
N ALA A 203 -10.24 6.54 21.51
CA ALA A 203 -11.25 6.19 22.50
C ALA A 203 -12.10 4.97 22.05
N LEU A 204 -12.54 4.97 20.77
CA LEU A 204 -13.32 3.89 20.21
C LEU A 204 -12.56 2.55 20.24
N PHE A 205 -11.35 2.49 19.69
CA PHE A 205 -10.58 1.24 19.62
C PHE A 205 -10.11 0.77 21.00
N SER A 206 -9.69 1.68 21.89
CA SER A 206 -9.30 1.34 23.27
C SER A 206 -10.48 0.75 24.06
N SER A 207 -11.73 1.23 23.83
CA SER A 207 -12.89 0.72 24.55
C SER A 207 -13.26 -0.73 24.26
N VAL A 208 -12.76 -1.28 23.14
CA VAL A 208 -13.06 -2.65 22.70
C VAL A 208 -11.83 -3.57 22.65
N GLU A 209 -10.67 -3.07 23.00
CA GLU A 209 -9.41 -3.83 22.88
C GLU A 209 -9.45 -5.19 23.59
N ALA A 210 -10.13 -5.27 24.73
CA ALA A 210 -10.30 -6.52 25.47
C ALA A 210 -11.05 -7.60 24.64
N ALA A 211 -11.87 -7.20 23.67
CA ALA A 211 -12.64 -8.11 22.82
C ALA A 211 -11.82 -8.72 21.69
N PHE A 212 -10.70 -8.11 21.27
CA PHE A 212 -9.88 -8.61 20.16
C PHE A 212 -9.32 -10.00 20.46
N GLY A 213 -9.33 -10.90 19.48
CA GLY A 213 -8.94 -12.30 19.63
C GLY A 213 -9.92 -13.14 20.48
N THR A 214 -11.15 -12.64 20.71
CA THR A 214 -12.21 -13.36 21.45
C THR A 214 -13.46 -13.53 20.58
N PRO A 215 -14.42 -14.40 20.97
CA PRO A 215 -15.69 -14.52 20.23
C PRO A 215 -16.50 -13.22 20.12
N GLN A 216 -16.22 -12.21 20.93
CA GLN A 216 -16.89 -10.92 20.93
C GLN A 216 -16.27 -9.91 19.96
N GLU A 217 -15.18 -10.26 19.28
CA GLU A 217 -14.45 -9.35 18.38
C GLU A 217 -15.34 -8.81 17.25
N ASP A 218 -16.08 -9.66 16.57
CA ASP A 218 -16.92 -9.25 15.44
C ASP A 218 -17.95 -8.17 15.82
N GLU A 219 -18.62 -8.32 16.98
CA GLU A 219 -19.59 -7.34 17.48
C GLU A 219 -18.91 -6.03 17.89
N ALA A 220 -17.74 -6.13 18.54
CA ALA A 220 -16.94 -4.99 18.96
C ALA A 220 -16.47 -4.16 17.75
N VAL A 221 -15.96 -4.84 16.73
CA VAL A 221 -15.48 -4.24 15.47
C VAL A 221 -16.62 -3.57 14.71
N GLU A 222 -17.79 -4.22 14.61
CA GLU A 222 -18.99 -3.65 13.97
C GLU A 222 -19.38 -2.31 14.62
N ARG A 223 -19.39 -2.25 15.95
CA ARG A 223 -19.69 -1.05 16.70
C ARG A 223 -18.67 0.06 16.46
N VAL A 224 -17.37 -0.25 16.53
CA VAL A 224 -16.30 0.73 16.36
C VAL A 224 -16.33 1.32 14.95
N PHE A 225 -16.40 0.47 13.91
CA PHE A 225 -16.41 0.95 12.52
C PHE A 225 -17.67 1.74 12.17
N SER A 226 -18.83 1.41 12.76
CA SER A 226 -20.07 2.17 12.58
C SER A 226 -19.93 3.60 13.12
N CYS A 227 -19.22 3.79 14.24
CA CYS A 227 -18.99 5.09 14.87
C CYS A 227 -17.76 5.84 14.34
N SER A 228 -16.82 5.16 13.64
CA SER A 228 -15.60 5.77 13.16
C SER A 228 -15.85 6.69 11.96
N HIS A 229 -15.28 7.88 11.96
CA HIS A 229 -15.25 8.74 10.78
C HIS A 229 -14.20 8.24 9.77
N PRO A 230 -14.50 8.28 8.46
CA PRO A 230 -13.54 7.88 7.44
C PRO A 230 -12.41 8.91 7.31
N ILE A 231 -11.18 8.51 7.58
CA ILE A 231 -9.99 9.35 7.45
C ILE A 231 -8.78 8.51 7.04
N SER A 232 -7.88 9.04 6.19
CA SER A 232 -6.61 8.38 5.93
C SER A 232 -5.62 8.62 7.06
N ILE A 233 -4.66 7.71 7.21
CA ILE A 233 -3.56 7.86 8.16
C ILE A 233 -2.70 9.08 7.82
N ASP A 234 -2.58 9.39 6.53
CA ASP A 234 -1.85 10.55 6.03
C ASP A 234 -2.41 11.84 6.62
N TYR A 235 -3.70 12.13 6.40
CA TYR A 235 -4.39 13.31 6.93
C TYR A 235 -4.59 13.28 8.44
N GLY A 236 -4.83 12.08 8.98
CA GLY A 236 -5.14 11.93 10.40
C GLY A 236 -3.93 12.09 11.31
N VAL A 237 -2.79 11.58 10.89
CA VAL A 237 -1.58 11.47 11.71
C VAL A 237 -0.35 12.03 11.00
N MET A 238 -0.01 11.54 9.79
CA MET A 238 1.32 11.80 9.19
C MET A 238 1.56 13.28 8.87
N GLU A 239 0.54 14.02 8.47
CA GLU A 239 0.64 15.48 8.23
C GLU A 239 0.79 16.31 9.50
N LYS A 240 0.46 15.75 10.68
CA LYS A 240 0.37 16.49 11.95
C LYS A 240 1.49 16.12 12.93
N ALA A 241 2.01 14.89 12.82
CA ALA A 241 2.97 14.38 13.78
C ALA A 241 4.36 14.97 13.58
N GLY A 242 4.96 15.44 14.67
CA GLY A 242 6.30 16.06 14.63
C GLY A 242 7.46 15.07 14.63
N ASN A 243 7.18 13.77 14.78
CA ASN A 243 8.17 12.69 14.78
C ASN A 243 8.08 11.79 13.54
N VAL A 244 7.68 12.38 12.40
CA VAL A 244 7.65 11.68 11.12
C VAL A 244 9.03 11.75 10.47
N TYR A 245 9.52 10.59 10.05
CA TYR A 245 10.78 10.44 9.31
C TYR A 245 10.53 9.76 7.98
N VAL A 246 11.36 10.06 7.01
CA VAL A 246 11.33 9.43 5.70
C VAL A 246 12.65 8.74 5.41
N ARG A 247 12.60 7.49 4.94
CA ARG A 247 13.71 6.88 4.21
C ARG A 247 13.61 7.34 2.77
N SER A 248 14.43 8.32 2.41
CA SER A 248 14.40 9.03 1.12
C SER A 248 15.06 8.23 -0.01
N ASN A 249 14.87 8.67 -1.25
CA ASN A 249 15.58 8.17 -2.44
C ASN A 249 15.46 6.66 -2.69
N ALA A 250 14.34 6.04 -2.36
CA ALA A 250 14.11 4.66 -2.72
C ALA A 250 13.93 4.55 -4.25
N ASP A 251 14.90 3.91 -4.91
CA ASP A 251 14.87 3.60 -6.34
C ASP A 251 14.81 2.09 -6.53
N VAL A 252 13.62 1.55 -6.34
CA VAL A 252 13.34 0.11 -6.40
C VAL A 252 12.32 -0.24 -7.48
N GLY A 253 12.07 0.68 -8.40
CA GLY A 253 11.04 0.52 -9.44
C GLY A 253 9.64 0.40 -8.85
N TRP A 254 9.35 1.18 -7.78
CA TRP A 254 8.04 1.20 -7.15
C TRP A 254 6.98 1.90 -8.01
N SER A 255 5.78 1.35 -8.01
CA SER A 255 4.59 1.96 -8.60
C SER A 255 3.33 1.51 -7.89
N ASP A 256 2.37 2.43 -7.72
CA ASP A 256 1.03 2.08 -7.25
C ASP A 256 0.19 1.36 -8.34
N VAL A 257 0.70 1.28 -9.58
CA VAL A 257 -0.02 0.72 -10.75
C VAL A 257 -1.49 1.17 -10.74
N GLY A 258 -1.70 2.49 -10.65
CA GLY A 258 -3.04 3.08 -10.44
C GLY A 258 -3.86 3.26 -11.70
N THR A 259 -3.23 3.24 -12.87
CA THR A 259 -3.85 3.54 -14.17
C THR A 259 -3.35 2.59 -15.27
N TRP A 260 -4.09 2.53 -16.37
CA TRP A 260 -3.62 1.84 -17.58
C TRP A 260 -2.30 2.42 -18.12
N GLY A 261 -2.07 3.72 -17.93
CA GLY A 261 -0.81 4.38 -18.32
C GLY A 261 0.36 3.88 -17.49
N SER A 262 0.22 3.76 -16.16
CA SER A 262 1.28 3.20 -15.29
C SER A 262 1.54 1.73 -15.61
N LEU A 263 0.51 0.94 -15.88
CA LEU A 263 0.67 -0.44 -16.35
C LEU A 263 1.45 -0.49 -17.66
N TYR A 264 1.10 0.37 -18.63
CA TYR A 264 1.81 0.45 -19.91
C TYR A 264 3.30 0.75 -19.73
N GLN A 265 3.65 1.67 -18.83
CA GLN A 265 5.05 2.00 -18.54
C GLN A 265 5.85 0.81 -18.02
N LEU A 266 5.25 0.01 -17.15
CA LEU A 266 5.88 -1.16 -16.54
C LEU A 266 5.86 -2.41 -17.43
N SER A 267 4.96 -2.47 -18.41
CA SER A 267 4.82 -3.64 -19.28
C SER A 267 5.96 -3.76 -20.29
N ARG A 268 6.36 -5.00 -20.58
CA ARG A 268 7.24 -5.29 -21.71
C ARG A 268 6.55 -4.95 -23.03
N LYS A 269 7.26 -4.29 -23.91
CA LYS A 269 6.73 -3.80 -25.20
C LYS A 269 7.39 -4.49 -26.38
N ASP A 270 6.62 -4.68 -27.44
CA ASP A 270 7.18 -5.08 -28.75
C ASP A 270 7.87 -3.89 -29.44
N ARG A 271 8.44 -4.13 -30.63
CA ARG A 271 9.14 -3.10 -31.44
C ARG A 271 8.26 -1.93 -31.87
N TYR A 272 6.95 -2.07 -31.78
CA TYR A 272 5.96 -1.02 -32.10
C TYR A 272 5.36 -0.36 -30.86
N ALA A 273 6.01 -0.59 -29.71
CA ALA A 273 5.58 -0.11 -28.40
C ALA A 273 4.19 -0.63 -27.98
N ASN A 274 3.81 -1.85 -28.37
CA ASN A 274 2.61 -2.49 -27.86
C ASN A 274 2.93 -3.38 -26.66
N ALA A 275 2.22 -3.19 -25.56
CA ALA A 275 2.16 -4.11 -24.44
C ALA A 275 1.10 -5.18 -24.74
N LYS A 276 1.53 -6.40 -25.09
CA LYS A 276 0.64 -7.48 -25.53
C LYS A 276 1.17 -8.84 -25.12
N PRO A 277 0.33 -9.89 -25.05
CA PRO A 277 0.79 -11.27 -24.87
C PRO A 277 1.78 -11.67 -25.96
N ALA A 278 2.75 -12.51 -25.58
CA ALA A 278 3.74 -13.04 -26.53
C ALA A 278 3.07 -13.93 -27.60
N GLU A 279 2.06 -14.69 -27.18
CA GLU A 279 1.33 -15.63 -28.03
C GLU A 279 -0.13 -15.24 -28.18
N GLY A 280 -0.76 -15.70 -29.26
CA GLY A 280 -2.19 -15.49 -29.52
C GLY A 280 -2.58 -14.07 -29.95
N CYS A 281 -1.65 -13.10 -29.98
CA CYS A 281 -1.94 -11.71 -30.35
C CYS A 281 -1.18 -11.27 -31.60
N TYR A 282 -1.90 -11.08 -32.68
CA TYR A 282 -1.38 -10.60 -33.97
C TYR A 282 -1.78 -9.14 -34.19
N ALA A 283 -0.78 -8.26 -34.17
CA ALA A 283 -0.99 -6.81 -34.30
C ALA A 283 -0.40 -6.32 -35.65
N TYR A 284 -1.25 -5.75 -36.51
CA TYR A 284 -0.89 -5.16 -37.78
C TYR A 284 -1.16 -3.66 -37.77
N ASP A 285 -0.23 -2.85 -38.26
CA ASP A 285 -0.33 -1.37 -38.25
C ASP A 285 -0.88 -0.79 -36.91
N THR A 286 -0.41 -1.38 -35.81
CA THR A 286 -0.88 -1.09 -34.43
C THR A 286 0.30 -0.67 -33.58
N ARG A 287 0.19 0.46 -32.84
CA ARG A 287 1.28 1.06 -32.05
C ARG A 287 0.76 1.62 -30.74
N ASN A 288 1.64 1.66 -29.71
CA ASN A 288 1.38 2.27 -28.41
C ASN A 288 0.12 1.74 -27.69
N CYS A 289 -0.23 0.47 -27.92
CA CYS A 289 -1.46 -0.13 -27.40
C CYS A 289 -1.18 -1.08 -26.24
N ILE A 290 -2.16 -1.20 -25.34
CA ILE A 290 -2.24 -2.32 -24.40
C ILE A 290 -3.26 -3.30 -24.95
N ILE A 291 -2.86 -4.56 -25.15
CA ILE A 291 -3.73 -5.63 -25.61
C ILE A 291 -3.67 -6.75 -24.57
N SER A 292 -4.81 -6.99 -23.91
CA SER A 292 -4.95 -8.05 -22.92
C SER A 292 -5.92 -9.11 -23.42
N LEU A 293 -5.53 -10.37 -23.35
CA LEU A 293 -6.33 -11.52 -23.79
C LEU A 293 -6.48 -12.51 -22.64
N PRO A 294 -7.65 -13.13 -22.48
CA PRO A 294 -7.80 -14.31 -21.65
C PRO A 294 -6.94 -15.45 -22.19
N GLU A 295 -6.50 -16.34 -21.32
CA GLU A 295 -5.75 -17.52 -21.69
C GLU A 295 -6.48 -18.37 -22.75
N GLY A 296 -5.76 -18.88 -23.72
CA GLY A 296 -6.29 -19.69 -24.82
C GLY A 296 -7.11 -18.92 -25.85
N LYS A 297 -7.20 -17.60 -25.77
CA LYS A 297 -7.87 -16.77 -26.79
C LYS A 297 -6.87 -16.21 -27.79
N VAL A 298 -7.36 -15.98 -29.01
CA VAL A 298 -6.60 -15.37 -30.11
C VAL A 298 -7.26 -14.04 -30.50
N ALA A 299 -6.44 -13.03 -30.72
CA ALA A 299 -6.89 -11.76 -31.28
C ALA A 299 -6.04 -11.33 -32.48
N VAL A 300 -6.71 -10.78 -33.48
CA VAL A 300 -6.10 -10.05 -34.59
C VAL A 300 -6.54 -8.59 -34.46
N VAL A 301 -5.55 -7.69 -34.37
CA VAL A 301 -5.77 -6.26 -34.15
C VAL A 301 -5.10 -5.50 -35.28
N SER A 302 -5.80 -4.58 -35.91
CA SER A 302 -5.26 -3.82 -37.05
C SER A 302 -5.64 -2.33 -36.96
N GLY A 303 -4.70 -1.44 -37.29
CA GLY A 303 -4.93 -0.01 -37.45
C GLY A 303 -5.13 0.79 -36.17
N LEU A 304 -4.73 0.30 -34.98
CA LEU A 304 -4.81 1.05 -33.71
C LEU A 304 -3.54 1.88 -33.47
N LYS A 305 -3.76 3.10 -32.91
CA LYS A 305 -2.68 4.05 -32.59
C LYS A 305 -2.91 4.72 -31.25
#